data_bea7352998254f4f0929f9aa949e38ab
#
_entry.id   bea7352998254f4f0929f9aa949e38ab
#
_cell.length_a   1.000
_cell.length_b   1.000
_cell.length_c   1.000
_cell.angle_alpha   90.00
_cell.angle_beta   90.00
_cell.angle_gamma   90.00
#
_symmetry.space_group_name_H-M   'P 1'
#
loop_
_entity.id
_entity.type
_entity.pdbx_description
1 polymer ?
#
loop_
_entity_poly.entity_id
_entity_poly.type
_entity_poly.pdbx_seq_one_letter_code
_entity_poly.pdbx_strand_id
1 'polypeptide(L)'
;MMEDLDYITLFDEDGNEEKMEVIDFFKIEDLNQEYIVVTPADIDIDEAYFLKRIVDENGDVTYETIDDEEEFNIVAETYELFFYFMLKSLSK
;
A
#
# COMPACT_ATOMS: atom_id res chain seq x y z
N MET A 1 18.28 -6.35 9.23
CA MET A 1 17.85 -6.47 9.04
C MET A 1 16.68 -6.34 8.47
N MET A 2 15.84 -6.17 8.43
CA MET A 2 14.73 -6.18 7.95
C MET A 2 14.46 -5.19 7.02
N GLU A 3 15.26 -4.37 6.77
CA GLU A 3 15.02 -3.30 5.94
C GLU A 3 14.71 -3.69 4.54
N ASP A 4 15.18 -4.79 4.09
CA ASP A 4 14.95 -5.18 2.71
C ASP A 4 13.51 -5.44 2.40
N LEU A 5 12.74 -5.69 3.40
CA LEU A 5 11.37 -5.98 3.18
C LEU A 5 10.54 -4.80 2.81
N ASP A 6 11.11 -3.63 2.94
CA ASP A 6 10.34 -2.43 2.78
C ASP A 6 10.30 -1.88 1.38
N TYR A 7 10.80 -2.62 0.40
CA TYR A 7 10.81 -2.11 -0.97
C TYR A 7 10.18 -3.12 -1.91
N ILE A 8 9.50 -2.61 -2.92
CA ILE A 8 9.01 -3.44 -4.01
C ILE A 8 9.32 -2.74 -5.31
N THR A 9 9.32 -3.48 -6.41
CA THR A 9 9.54 -2.91 -7.73
C THR A 9 8.26 -3.02 -8.52
N LEU A 10 7.81 -1.91 -9.08
CA LEU A 10 6.66 -1.87 -9.95
C LEU A 10 7.11 -1.58 -11.37
N PHE A 11 6.28 -1.92 -12.33
CA PHE A 11 6.58 -1.64 -13.73
C PHE A 11 5.47 -0.78 -14.30
N ASP A 12 5.85 0.28 -15.02
CA ASP A 12 4.83 1.12 -15.63
C ASP A 12 4.45 0.53 -16.98
N GLU A 13 3.61 1.22 -17.72
CA GLU A 13 3.11 0.71 -18.98
C GLU A 13 4.18 0.53 -20.01
N ASP A 14 5.25 1.28 -19.91
CA ASP A 14 6.36 1.20 -20.83
C ASP A 14 7.39 0.16 -20.43
N GLY A 15 7.15 -0.53 -19.30
CA GLY A 15 8.08 -1.54 -18.83
C GLY A 15 9.20 -1.00 -17.98
N ASN A 16 9.17 0.26 -17.64
CA ASN A 16 10.21 0.85 -16.79
C ASN A 16 9.99 0.43 -15.34
N GLU A 17 11.07 0.14 -14.67
CA GLU A 17 11.02 -0.25 -13.26
C GLU A 17 10.94 0.96 -12.37
N GLU A 18 10.13 0.85 -11.34
CA GLU A 18 10.04 1.93 -10.37
C GLU A 18 10.12 1.32 -8.99
N LYS A 19 11.11 1.72 -8.23
CA LYS A 19 11.29 1.19 -6.88
C LYS A 19 10.43 1.97 -5.91
N MET A 20 9.64 1.25 -5.13
CA MET A 20 8.72 1.87 -4.18
C MET A 20 9.05 1.39 -2.79
N GLU A 21 8.97 2.29 -1.84
CA GLU A 21 9.14 1.95 -0.44
C GLU A 21 7.79 1.65 0.17
N VAL A 22 7.69 0.53 0.87
CA VAL A 22 6.44 0.14 1.54
C VAL A 22 6.43 0.79 2.90
N ILE A 23 5.46 1.64 3.14
CA ILE A 23 5.42 2.35 4.42
C ILE A 23 4.34 1.83 5.34
N ASP A 24 3.42 1.02 4.83
CA ASP A 24 2.42 0.42 5.70
C ASP A 24 1.75 -0.75 5.00
N PHE A 25 1.07 -1.54 5.79
CA PHE A 25 0.44 -2.77 5.31
C PHE A 25 -0.78 -3.00 6.20
N PHE A 26 -1.92 -3.27 5.60
CA PHE A 26 -3.12 -3.50 6.40
C PHE A 26 -4.11 -4.37 5.63
N LYS A 27 -5.04 -4.95 6.36
CA LYS A 27 -6.07 -5.79 5.77
C LYS A 27 -7.42 -5.23 6.16
N ILE A 28 -8.33 -5.23 5.19
CA ILE A 28 -9.72 -4.85 5.45
C ILE A 28 -10.54 -6.11 5.44
N GLU A 29 -11.01 -6.50 6.59
CA GLU A 29 -11.69 -7.79 6.73
C GLU A 29 -13.00 -7.85 5.98
N ASP A 30 -13.72 -6.76 5.95
CA ASP A 30 -14.99 -6.72 5.23
C ASP A 30 -14.80 -7.00 3.74
N LEU A 31 -13.65 -6.67 3.20
CA LEU A 31 -13.35 -6.91 1.80
C LEU A 31 -12.49 -8.16 1.61
N ASN A 32 -12.00 -8.72 2.71
CA ASN A 32 -11.12 -9.86 2.68
C ASN A 32 -9.94 -9.61 1.74
N GLN A 33 -9.33 -8.44 1.85
CA GLN A 33 -8.32 -8.00 0.94
C GLN A 33 -7.22 -7.27 1.70
N GLU A 34 -5.98 -7.54 1.32
CA GLU A 34 -4.82 -6.87 1.90
C GLU A 34 -4.38 -5.74 0.99
N TYR A 35 -3.85 -4.69 1.62
CA TYR A 35 -3.39 -3.51 0.91
C TYR A 35 -2.06 -3.07 1.47
N ILE A 36 -1.29 -2.39 0.63
CA ILE A 36 -0.06 -1.75 1.09
C ILE A 36 -0.09 -0.28 0.72
N VAL A 37 0.68 0.50 1.45
CA VAL A 37 0.86 1.91 1.14
C VAL A 37 2.32 2.08 0.75
N VAL A 38 2.56 2.67 -0.40
CA VAL A 38 3.91 2.79 -0.93
C VAL A 38 4.17 4.23 -1.36
N THR A 39 5.45 4.58 -1.40
CA THR A 39 5.86 5.88 -1.89
C THR A 39 7.09 5.68 -2.76
N PRO A 40 7.33 6.54 -3.76
CA PRO A 40 8.52 6.37 -4.59
C PRO A 40 9.78 6.45 -3.77
N ALA A 41 10.69 5.52 -3.98
CA ALA A 41 11.88 5.43 -3.16
C ALA A 41 12.97 6.40 -3.58
N ASP A 42 13.01 6.70 -4.87
CA ASP A 42 14.09 7.50 -5.41
C ASP A 42 13.77 8.97 -5.56
N ILE A 43 12.56 9.35 -5.23
CA ILE A 43 12.11 10.73 -5.41
C ILE A 43 11.64 11.24 -4.06
N ASP A 44 12.04 12.44 -3.75
CA ASP A 44 11.69 13.02 -2.47
C ASP A 44 10.37 13.77 -2.60
N ILE A 45 9.28 13.03 -2.62
CA ILE A 45 7.97 13.65 -2.69
C ILE A 45 7.11 13.10 -1.58
N ASP A 46 6.08 13.84 -1.23
CA ASP A 46 5.20 13.48 -0.13
C ASP A 46 3.95 12.80 -0.63
N GLU A 47 4.09 11.91 -1.57
CA GLU A 47 2.93 11.21 -2.10
C GLU A 47 2.99 9.76 -1.73
N ALA A 48 1.84 9.19 -1.46
CA ALA A 48 1.73 7.79 -1.17
C ALA A 48 0.59 7.21 -1.98
N TYR A 49 0.71 5.94 -2.29
CA TYR A 49 -0.28 5.25 -3.10
C TYR A 49 -0.74 4.00 -2.39
N PHE A 50 -2.00 3.63 -2.59
CA PHE A 50 -2.54 2.37 -2.08
C PHE A 50 -2.51 1.34 -3.19
N LEU A 51 -2.06 0.14 -2.87
CA LEU A 51 -2.08 -0.97 -3.83
C LEU A 51 -2.72 -2.17 -3.17
N LYS A 52 -3.36 -3.00 -3.98
CA LYS A 52 -3.91 -4.26 -3.52
C LYS A 52 -2.83 -5.32 -3.59
N ARG A 53 -2.76 -6.16 -2.59
CA ARG A 53 -1.83 -7.27 -2.59
C ARG A 53 -2.60 -8.52 -2.97
N ILE A 54 -2.28 -9.10 -4.09
CA ILE A 54 -2.98 -10.25 -4.63
C ILE A 54 -2.06 -11.47 -4.55
N VAL A 55 -2.57 -12.55 -3.97
CA VAL A 55 -1.82 -13.79 -3.90
C VAL A 55 -2.59 -14.81 -4.72
N ASP A 56 -1.95 -15.40 -5.72
CA ASP A 56 -2.64 -16.33 -6.58
C ASP A 56 -2.57 -17.74 -6.02
N GLU A 57 -3.08 -18.70 -6.76
CA GLU A 57 -3.15 -20.08 -6.30
C GLU A 57 -1.78 -20.67 -6.04
N ASN A 58 -0.79 -20.20 -6.74
CA ASN A 58 0.55 -20.71 -6.60
C ASN A 58 1.32 -20.04 -5.48
N GLY A 59 0.74 -19.05 -4.84
CA GLY A 59 1.44 -18.32 -3.80
C GLY A 59 2.21 -17.13 -4.32
N ASP A 60 2.10 -16.83 -5.60
CA ASP A 60 2.79 -15.68 -6.17
C ASP A 60 2.05 -14.39 -5.81
N VAL A 61 2.80 -13.38 -5.47
CA VAL A 61 2.24 -12.11 -5.02
C VAL A 61 2.40 -11.06 -6.11
N THR A 62 1.31 -10.37 -6.41
CA THR A 62 1.36 -9.23 -7.30
C THR A 62 0.66 -8.06 -6.62
N TYR A 63 0.94 -6.86 -7.11
CA TYR A 63 0.34 -5.65 -6.56
C TYR A 63 -0.40 -4.94 -7.67
N GLU A 64 -1.62 -4.52 -7.40
CA GLU A 64 -2.47 -3.91 -8.41
C GLU A 64 -3.02 -2.60 -7.91
N THR A 65 -3.27 -1.69 -8.84
CA THR A 65 -3.91 -0.43 -8.47
C THR A 65 -5.37 -0.70 -8.13
N ILE A 66 -5.96 0.23 -7.40
CA ILE A 66 -7.36 0.12 -7.02
C ILE A 66 -8.15 0.96 -8.02
N ASP A 67 -8.85 0.26 -8.91
CA ASP A 67 -9.60 0.94 -9.97
C ASP A 67 -11.03 1.25 -9.59
N ASP A 68 -11.57 0.52 -8.62
CA ASP A 68 -12.95 0.71 -8.21
C ASP A 68 -13.03 1.88 -7.24
N GLU A 69 -13.82 2.87 -7.59
CA GLU A 69 -13.91 4.07 -6.79
C GLU A 69 -14.44 3.80 -5.39
N GLU A 70 -15.40 2.91 -5.30
CA GLU A 70 -15.97 2.56 -4.00
C GLU A 70 -14.95 1.89 -3.12
N GLU A 71 -14.20 0.95 -3.70
CA GLU A 71 -13.15 0.28 -2.96
C GLU A 71 -12.09 1.26 -2.52
N PHE A 72 -11.70 2.18 -3.39
CA PHE A 72 -10.69 3.15 -3.05
C PHE A 72 -11.14 4.02 -1.87
N ASN A 73 -12.41 4.42 -1.86
CA ASN A 73 -12.92 5.23 -0.77
C ASN A 73 -12.89 4.48 0.54
N ILE A 74 -13.22 3.18 0.52
CA ILE A 74 -13.19 2.39 1.73
C ILE A 74 -11.75 2.27 2.24
N VAL A 75 -10.82 2.03 1.34
CA VAL A 75 -9.42 1.88 1.71
C VAL A 75 -8.89 3.18 2.31
N ALA A 76 -9.18 4.29 1.67
CA ALA A 76 -8.69 5.58 2.15
C ALA A 76 -9.27 5.91 3.50
N GLU A 77 -10.55 5.67 3.69
CA GLU A 77 -11.18 5.94 4.97
C GLU A 77 -10.63 5.06 6.08
N THR A 78 -10.39 3.80 5.76
CA THR A 78 -9.85 2.87 6.75
C THR A 78 -8.47 3.32 7.18
N TYR A 79 -7.65 3.72 6.22
CA TYR A 79 -6.30 4.14 6.54
C TYR A 79 -6.30 5.43 7.36
N GLU A 80 -7.21 6.33 7.03
CA GLU A 80 -7.32 7.57 7.80
C GLU A 80 -7.68 7.29 9.25
N LEU A 81 -8.56 6.33 9.49
CA LEU A 81 -8.94 6.00 10.84
C LEU A 81 -7.78 5.42 11.62
N PHE A 82 -7.00 4.53 11.00
CA PHE A 82 -5.82 4.01 11.63
C PHE A 82 -4.86 5.11 12.01
N PHE A 83 -4.62 6.01 11.07
CA PHE A 83 -3.70 7.09 11.29
C PHE A 83 -4.19 8.00 12.41
N TYR A 84 -5.47 8.28 12.41
CA TYR A 84 -6.07 9.11 13.43
C TYR A 84 -5.90 8.48 14.81
N PHE A 85 -6.15 7.19 14.94
CA PHE A 85 -5.97 6.52 16.21
C PHE A 85 -4.53 6.55 16.66
N MET A 86 -3.61 6.40 15.75
CA MET A 86 -2.23 6.47 16.11
C MET A 86 -1.85 7.84 16.64
N LEU A 87 -2.32 8.87 15.98
CA LEU A 87 -2.03 10.22 16.43
C LEU A 87 -2.62 10.48 17.79
N LYS A 88 -3.82 10.02 18.02
CA LYS A 88 -4.44 10.22 19.32
C LYS A 88 -3.66 9.51 20.42
N SER A 89 -3.17 8.32 20.13
CA SER A 89 -2.38 7.59 21.09
C SER A 89 -1.13 8.32 21.45
N LEU A 90 -0.53 8.99 20.50
CA LEU A 90 0.73 9.64 20.74
C LEU A 90 0.57 11.00 21.40
N SER A 91 -0.57 11.60 21.23
CA SER A 91 -0.69 12.99 21.65
C SER A 91 -1.04 13.13 23.09
N LYS A 92 -1.20 12.04 23.86
CA LYS A 92 -1.56 12.21 25.18
C LYS A 92 -0.66 12.75 25.99
#